data_6e32766e5e66d8eaa40aef6c11f6dbff
#
_entry.id   6e32766e5e66d8eaa40aef6c11f6dbff
#
_cell.length_a   1.000
_cell.length_b   1.000
_cell.length_c   1.000
_cell.angle_alpha   90.00
_cell.angle_beta   90.00
_cell.angle_gamma   90.00
#
_symmetry.space_group_name_H-M   'P 1'
#
loop_
_entity.id
_entity.type
_entity.pdbx_description
1 polymer ?
#
loop_
_entity_poly.entity_id
_entity_poly.type
_entity_poly.pdbx_seq_one_letter_code
_entity_poly.pdbx_strand_id
1 'polypeptide(L)'
;MKKILLFDLDGTLTDPKEGITKCVQYALKHFGIEEELSNLLCFIGPPLIDSFMQFYGYDEEKAKLAVDKYRERFRDIGIFENGVYDGIIDLLEVCKEWGYSIGLATSKPEEFARRILDKYMLSEYFDEVTGSTMDGSINTKTAVIKEAFRRMNISDEVKANVIMIGDREHDIIGAKNCGIESIGVKFGYAEDGELEAAGADYIVETVDDLKDLLERLRG
;
A
#
# COMPACT_ATOMS: atom_id res chain seq x y z
N MET A 1 19.74 -2.79 17.66
CA MET A 1 18.33 -3.10 18.00
C MET A 1 17.68 -3.63 16.72
N LYS A 2 16.75 -4.63 16.78
CA LYS A 2 16.10 -5.20 15.58
C LYS A 2 15.33 -4.10 14.85
N LYS A 3 15.62 -3.84 13.59
CA LYS A 3 14.86 -2.87 12.78
C LYS A 3 13.53 -3.48 12.33
N ILE A 4 12.54 -2.62 12.16
CA ILE A 4 11.17 -3.00 11.79
C ILE A 4 10.87 -2.36 10.43
N LEU A 5 10.43 -3.17 9.47
CA LEU A 5 9.99 -2.72 8.16
C LEU A 5 8.47 -2.78 8.11
N LEU A 6 7.83 -1.69 7.73
CA LEU A 6 6.42 -1.63 7.39
C LEU A 6 6.29 -1.46 5.88
N PHE A 7 5.72 -2.44 5.21
CA PHE A 7 5.48 -2.38 3.77
C PHE A 7 4.05 -1.96 3.46
N ASP A 8 3.86 -1.14 2.43
CA ASP A 8 2.59 -1.09 1.74
C ASP A 8 2.41 -2.33 0.86
N LEU A 9 1.22 -2.53 0.28
CA LEU A 9 0.90 -3.67 -0.56
C LEU A 9 0.86 -3.29 -2.04
N ASP A 10 -0.16 -2.50 -2.41
CA ASP A 10 -0.45 -2.14 -3.81
C ASP A 10 0.60 -1.15 -4.34
N GLY A 11 1.32 -1.50 -5.39
CA GLY A 11 2.40 -0.69 -5.94
C GLY A 11 3.77 -0.89 -5.26
N THR A 12 3.81 -1.63 -4.17
CA THR A 12 5.02 -1.88 -3.39
C THR A 12 5.42 -3.36 -3.38
N LEU A 13 4.53 -4.24 -2.96
CA LEU A 13 4.74 -5.70 -2.99
C LEU A 13 4.07 -6.33 -4.21
N THR A 14 2.93 -5.79 -4.61
CA THR A 14 2.11 -6.33 -5.68
C THR A 14 1.69 -5.25 -6.69
N ASP A 15 1.51 -5.66 -7.95
CA ASP A 15 0.92 -4.84 -9.01
C ASP A 15 -0.59 -5.13 -9.13
N PRO A 16 -1.46 -4.27 -8.58
CA PRO A 16 -2.91 -4.44 -8.62
C PRO A 16 -3.56 -3.82 -9.86
N LYS A 17 -2.78 -3.34 -10.82
CA LYS A 17 -3.22 -2.52 -11.96
C LYS A 17 -4.46 -3.07 -12.64
N GLU A 18 -4.41 -4.33 -13.04
CA GLU A 18 -5.49 -4.97 -13.78
C GLU A 18 -6.78 -5.02 -12.97
N GLY A 19 -6.67 -5.47 -11.72
CA GLY A 19 -7.81 -5.65 -10.82
C GLY A 19 -8.48 -4.34 -10.44
N ILE A 20 -7.68 -3.34 -10.03
CA ILE A 20 -8.21 -2.04 -9.62
C ILE A 20 -8.85 -1.32 -10.81
N THR A 21 -8.14 -1.16 -11.93
CA THR A 21 -8.64 -0.40 -13.07
C THR A 21 -9.90 -1.00 -13.67
N LYS A 22 -9.97 -2.32 -13.81
CA LYS A 22 -11.18 -3.02 -14.28
C LYS A 22 -12.36 -2.88 -13.30
N CYS A 23 -12.11 -2.86 -12.00
CA CYS A 23 -13.18 -2.68 -11.02
C CYS A 23 -13.68 -1.23 -10.98
N VAL A 24 -12.79 -0.24 -11.14
CA VAL A 24 -13.18 1.16 -11.31
C VAL A 24 -14.01 1.34 -12.59
N GLN A 25 -13.53 0.80 -13.72
CA GLN A 25 -14.26 0.83 -14.98
C GLN A 25 -15.66 0.21 -14.84
N TYR A 26 -15.76 -0.93 -14.16
CA TYR A 26 -17.04 -1.58 -13.86
C TYR A 26 -17.98 -0.67 -13.05
N ALA A 27 -17.45 0.01 -12.02
CA ALA A 27 -18.23 0.95 -11.23
C ALA A 27 -18.66 2.17 -12.05
N LEU A 28 -17.76 2.77 -12.84
CA LEU A 28 -18.06 3.92 -13.71
C LEU A 28 -19.13 3.59 -14.76
N LYS A 29 -19.05 2.40 -15.37
CA LYS A 29 -20.03 1.93 -16.35
C LYS A 29 -21.44 1.84 -15.76
N HIS A 30 -21.58 1.50 -14.49
CA HIS A 30 -22.87 1.53 -13.77
C HIS A 30 -23.50 2.93 -13.74
N PHE A 31 -22.66 3.98 -13.71
CA PHE A 31 -23.10 5.38 -13.75
C PHE A 31 -23.13 5.96 -15.17
N GLY A 32 -23.00 5.11 -16.21
CA GLY A 32 -23.06 5.52 -17.61
C GLY A 32 -21.78 6.19 -18.13
N ILE A 33 -20.66 6.03 -17.45
CA ILE A 33 -19.36 6.55 -17.86
C ILE A 33 -18.54 5.41 -18.45
N GLU A 34 -18.07 5.59 -19.69
CA GLU A 34 -17.09 4.71 -20.32
C GLU A 34 -15.72 5.36 -20.23
N GLU A 35 -14.73 4.61 -19.71
CA GLU A 35 -13.37 5.12 -19.49
C GLU A 35 -12.34 4.06 -19.89
N GLU A 36 -11.21 4.49 -20.44
CA GLU A 36 -10.09 3.60 -20.76
C GLU A 36 -9.30 3.24 -19.49
N LEU A 37 -8.83 1.99 -19.42
CA LEU A 37 -8.10 1.49 -18.24
C LEU A 37 -6.85 2.30 -17.92
N SER A 38 -6.18 2.83 -18.95
CA SER A 38 -4.98 3.68 -18.79
C SER A 38 -5.23 4.97 -18.03
N ASN A 39 -6.46 5.50 -18.07
CA ASN A 39 -6.86 6.74 -17.38
C ASN A 39 -7.23 6.48 -15.91
N LEU A 40 -7.29 5.21 -15.50
CA LEU A 40 -7.74 4.80 -14.17
C LEU A 40 -6.59 4.44 -13.22
N LEU A 41 -5.35 4.62 -13.64
CA LEU A 41 -4.15 4.33 -12.81
C LEU A 41 -4.09 5.21 -11.54
N CYS A 42 -4.64 6.41 -11.60
CA CYS A 42 -4.72 7.33 -10.48
C CYS A 42 -5.55 6.81 -9.28
N PHE A 43 -6.33 5.74 -9.47
CA PHE A 43 -7.05 5.06 -8.39
C PHE A 43 -6.18 4.07 -7.59
N ILE A 44 -4.94 3.83 -8.00
CA ILE A 44 -4.03 2.91 -7.31
C ILE A 44 -3.29 3.69 -6.21
N GLY A 45 -3.46 3.27 -4.97
CA GLY A 45 -2.86 3.87 -3.77
C GLY A 45 -3.83 4.71 -2.93
N PRO A 46 -4.47 5.77 -3.47
CA PRO A 46 -5.39 6.59 -2.70
C PRO A 46 -6.67 5.85 -2.26
N PRO A 47 -7.34 6.32 -1.17
CA PRO A 47 -8.66 5.81 -0.81
C PRO A 47 -9.67 6.01 -1.94
N LEU A 48 -10.42 4.96 -2.28
CA LEU A 48 -11.35 4.97 -3.43
C LEU A 48 -12.42 6.07 -3.35
N ILE A 49 -12.94 6.37 -2.15
CA ILE A 49 -13.94 7.44 -1.96
C ILE A 49 -13.34 8.78 -2.42
N ASP A 50 -12.14 9.09 -1.93
CA ASP A 50 -11.47 10.35 -2.26
C ASP A 50 -11.17 10.44 -3.77
N SER A 51 -10.75 9.31 -4.38
CA SER A 51 -10.49 9.24 -5.82
C SER A 51 -11.76 9.49 -6.65
N PHE A 52 -12.91 8.89 -6.31
CA PHE A 52 -14.17 9.16 -7.01
C PHE A 52 -14.63 10.61 -6.86
N MET A 53 -14.46 11.20 -5.67
CA MET A 53 -14.76 12.61 -5.43
C MET A 53 -13.84 13.52 -6.24
N GLN A 54 -12.54 13.27 -6.21
CA GLN A 54 -11.53 14.11 -6.85
C GLN A 54 -11.58 14.03 -8.39
N PHE A 55 -11.62 12.83 -8.96
CA PHE A 55 -11.48 12.64 -10.41
C PHE A 55 -12.80 12.72 -11.17
N TYR A 56 -13.92 12.41 -10.51
CA TYR A 56 -15.24 12.38 -11.14
C TYR A 56 -16.23 13.40 -10.55
N GLY A 57 -15.81 14.19 -9.57
CA GLY A 57 -16.65 15.24 -8.96
C GLY A 57 -17.87 14.68 -8.22
N TYR A 58 -17.80 13.41 -7.74
CA TYR A 58 -18.89 12.81 -6.99
C TYR A 58 -18.97 13.46 -5.60
N ASP A 59 -20.19 13.63 -5.09
CA ASP A 59 -20.39 13.87 -3.68
C ASP A 59 -20.11 12.58 -2.87
N GLU A 60 -20.03 12.69 -1.57
CA GLU A 60 -19.70 11.59 -0.68
C GLU A 60 -20.69 10.40 -0.78
N GLU A 61 -21.98 10.68 -0.98
CA GLU A 61 -23.01 9.63 -1.11
C GLU A 61 -22.83 8.85 -2.40
N LYS A 62 -22.63 9.54 -3.52
CA LYS A 62 -22.39 8.92 -4.81
C LYS A 62 -21.05 8.18 -4.86
N ALA A 63 -19.99 8.73 -4.23
CA ALA A 63 -18.71 8.07 -4.11
C ALA A 63 -18.81 6.76 -3.32
N LYS A 64 -19.56 6.72 -2.23
CA LYS A 64 -19.84 5.47 -1.48
C LYS A 64 -20.55 4.42 -2.35
N LEU A 65 -21.57 4.82 -3.12
CA LEU A 65 -22.26 3.91 -4.06
C LEU A 65 -21.29 3.38 -5.13
N ALA A 66 -20.38 4.21 -5.63
CA ALA A 66 -19.39 3.80 -6.61
C ALA A 66 -18.37 2.80 -6.00
N VAL A 67 -17.96 3.02 -4.75
CA VAL A 67 -17.10 2.07 -4.01
C VAL A 67 -17.81 0.74 -3.77
N ASP A 68 -19.11 0.75 -3.43
CA ASP A 68 -19.88 -0.49 -3.27
C ASP A 68 -19.96 -1.25 -4.59
N LYS A 69 -20.19 -0.54 -5.70
CA LYS A 69 -20.19 -1.14 -7.04
C LYS A 69 -18.82 -1.67 -7.45
N TYR A 70 -17.73 -0.96 -7.14
CA TYR A 70 -16.36 -1.45 -7.30
C TYR A 70 -16.16 -2.76 -6.53
N ARG A 71 -16.57 -2.80 -5.26
CA ARG A 71 -16.40 -3.96 -4.37
C ARG A 71 -17.17 -5.20 -4.83
N GLU A 72 -18.29 -5.04 -5.53
CA GLU A 72 -19.04 -6.18 -6.12
C GLU A 72 -18.14 -7.02 -7.04
N ARG A 73 -17.35 -6.38 -7.90
CA ARG A 73 -16.42 -7.08 -8.79
C ARG A 73 -15.12 -7.46 -8.09
N PHE A 74 -14.63 -6.54 -7.23
CA PHE A 74 -13.32 -6.69 -6.62
C PHE A 74 -13.23 -7.92 -5.72
N ARG A 75 -14.25 -8.20 -4.91
CA ARG A 75 -14.24 -9.29 -3.93
C ARG A 75 -13.95 -10.66 -4.51
N ASP A 76 -14.44 -10.96 -5.70
CA ASP A 76 -14.39 -12.31 -6.25
C ASP A 76 -13.51 -12.43 -7.50
N ILE A 77 -13.27 -11.31 -8.20
CA ILE A 77 -12.52 -11.29 -9.45
C ILE A 77 -11.30 -10.37 -9.34
N GLY A 78 -11.52 -9.08 -9.15
CA GLY A 78 -10.47 -8.06 -9.22
C GLY A 78 -9.35 -8.26 -8.21
N ILE A 79 -9.68 -8.78 -7.02
CA ILE A 79 -8.68 -9.07 -5.99
C ILE A 79 -7.62 -10.07 -6.47
N PHE A 80 -7.95 -10.92 -7.44
CA PHE A 80 -7.06 -11.94 -7.99
C PHE A 80 -6.44 -11.54 -9.35
N GLU A 81 -6.85 -10.44 -9.93
CA GLU A 81 -6.20 -9.77 -11.06
C GLU A 81 -5.07 -8.88 -10.53
N ASN A 82 -4.05 -9.51 -9.97
CA ASN A 82 -2.95 -8.90 -9.23
C ASN A 82 -1.72 -9.81 -9.40
N GLY A 83 -0.51 -9.25 -9.33
CA GLY A 83 0.75 -9.98 -9.41
C GLY A 83 1.75 -9.50 -8.37
N VAL A 84 2.67 -10.34 -7.92
CA VAL A 84 3.80 -9.95 -7.08
C VAL A 84 4.89 -9.37 -7.97
N TYR A 85 5.50 -8.25 -7.59
CA TYR A 85 6.64 -7.73 -8.33
C TYR A 85 7.83 -8.70 -8.29
N ASP A 86 8.57 -8.78 -9.40
CA ASP A 86 9.75 -9.63 -9.49
C ASP A 86 10.78 -9.26 -8.39
N GLY A 87 11.31 -10.28 -7.72
CA GLY A 87 12.31 -10.11 -6.66
C GLY A 87 11.74 -9.84 -5.25
N ILE A 88 10.44 -9.56 -5.09
CA ILE A 88 9.84 -9.26 -3.77
C ILE A 88 9.90 -10.45 -2.82
N ILE A 89 9.67 -11.68 -3.30
CA ILE A 89 9.76 -12.87 -2.45
C ILE A 89 11.17 -13.03 -1.91
N ASP A 90 12.18 -12.96 -2.78
CA ASP A 90 13.60 -13.05 -2.40
C ASP A 90 14.00 -11.93 -1.42
N LEU A 91 13.46 -10.71 -1.63
CA LEU A 91 13.68 -9.59 -0.72
C LEU A 91 13.12 -9.87 0.68
N LEU A 92 11.88 -10.37 0.77
CA LEU A 92 11.25 -10.67 2.05
C LEU A 92 11.99 -11.79 2.79
N GLU A 93 12.40 -12.86 2.09
CA GLU A 93 13.21 -13.95 2.63
C GLU A 93 14.51 -13.42 3.25
N VAL A 94 15.26 -12.65 2.48
CA VAL A 94 16.54 -12.09 2.91
C VAL A 94 16.34 -11.10 4.09
N CYS A 95 15.28 -10.31 4.10
CA CYS A 95 14.98 -9.43 5.24
C CYS A 95 14.72 -10.23 6.53
N LYS A 96 14.02 -11.37 6.45
CA LYS A 96 13.85 -12.28 7.60
C LYS A 96 15.18 -12.88 8.05
N GLU A 97 16.03 -13.33 7.13
CA GLU A 97 17.37 -13.86 7.43
C GLU A 97 18.25 -12.80 8.11
N TRP A 98 18.15 -11.56 7.68
CA TRP A 98 18.85 -10.41 8.29
C TRP A 98 18.28 -10.03 9.67
N GLY A 99 17.18 -10.63 10.08
CA GLY A 99 16.57 -10.45 11.38
C GLY A 99 15.64 -9.25 11.49
N TYR A 100 15.17 -8.68 10.38
CA TYR A 100 14.11 -7.68 10.42
C TYR A 100 12.81 -8.24 11.00
N SER A 101 12.04 -7.41 11.71
CA SER A 101 10.61 -7.61 11.89
C SER A 101 9.88 -6.99 10.70
N ILE A 102 8.90 -7.68 10.15
CA ILE A 102 8.19 -7.22 8.97
C ILE A 102 6.70 -7.10 9.27
N GLY A 103 6.13 -5.92 9.08
CA GLY A 103 4.70 -5.67 9.15
C GLY A 103 4.16 -5.17 7.81
N LEU A 104 2.88 -5.44 7.54
CA LEU A 104 2.14 -4.76 6.48
C LEU A 104 1.40 -3.56 7.08
N ALA A 105 1.44 -2.42 6.39
CA ALA A 105 0.72 -1.21 6.74
C ALA A 105 0.11 -0.58 5.47
N THR A 106 -1.07 -1.05 5.06
CA THR A 106 -1.69 -0.72 3.77
C THR A 106 -3.00 0.05 3.90
N SER A 107 -3.26 0.97 2.97
CA SER A 107 -4.56 1.65 2.82
C SER A 107 -5.65 0.71 2.27
N LYS A 108 -5.27 -0.45 1.74
CA LYS A 108 -6.22 -1.49 1.35
C LYS A 108 -6.95 -2.05 2.58
N PRO A 109 -8.26 -2.36 2.50
CA PRO A 109 -8.96 -3.04 3.59
C PRO A 109 -8.24 -4.35 3.99
N GLU A 110 -8.01 -4.53 5.29
CA GLU A 110 -7.21 -5.64 5.83
C GLU A 110 -7.69 -7.01 5.36
N GLU A 111 -9.01 -7.21 5.28
CA GLU A 111 -9.60 -8.46 4.75
C GLU A 111 -9.08 -8.79 3.35
N PHE A 112 -9.01 -7.79 2.47
CA PHE A 112 -8.52 -7.98 1.11
C PHE A 112 -7.00 -8.14 1.07
N ALA A 113 -6.27 -7.39 1.90
CA ALA A 113 -4.82 -7.51 1.99
C ALA A 113 -4.42 -8.95 2.40
N ARG A 114 -5.04 -9.50 3.43
CA ARG A 114 -4.77 -10.88 3.88
C ARG A 114 -5.04 -11.91 2.79
N ARG A 115 -6.16 -11.80 2.05
CA ARG A 115 -6.48 -12.71 0.95
C ARG A 115 -5.46 -12.65 -0.19
N ILE A 116 -4.87 -11.49 -0.47
CA ILE A 116 -3.80 -11.33 -1.47
C ILE A 116 -2.52 -11.99 -0.96
N LEU A 117 -2.12 -11.71 0.29
CA LEU A 117 -0.94 -12.33 0.89
C LEU A 117 -1.04 -13.86 0.90
N ASP A 118 -2.20 -14.40 1.27
CA ASP A 118 -2.45 -15.85 1.31
C ASP A 118 -2.36 -16.46 -0.09
N LYS A 119 -2.94 -15.81 -1.12
CA LYS A 119 -2.87 -16.28 -2.50
C LYS A 119 -1.44 -16.47 -2.98
N TYR A 120 -0.55 -15.56 -2.62
CA TYR A 120 0.83 -15.55 -3.08
C TYR A 120 1.81 -16.18 -2.06
N MET A 121 1.30 -16.78 -0.99
CA MET A 121 2.10 -17.38 0.10
C MET A 121 3.04 -16.37 0.76
N LEU A 122 2.64 -15.10 0.81
CA LEU A 122 3.41 -14.03 1.43
C LEU A 122 3.12 -13.87 2.93
N SER A 123 2.02 -14.44 3.44
CA SER A 123 1.56 -14.26 4.83
C SER A 123 2.62 -14.67 5.85
N GLU A 124 3.44 -15.65 5.56
CA GLU A 124 4.48 -16.18 6.45
C GLU A 124 5.63 -15.21 6.73
N TYR A 125 5.84 -14.22 5.84
CA TYR A 125 6.89 -13.22 6.03
C TYR A 125 6.50 -12.11 7.01
N PHE A 126 5.20 -11.91 7.26
CA PHE A 126 4.70 -10.81 8.06
C PHE A 126 4.43 -11.20 9.51
N ASP A 127 5.06 -10.47 10.44
CA ASP A 127 4.81 -10.61 11.88
C ASP A 127 3.43 -9.99 12.24
N GLU A 128 2.98 -8.98 11.47
CA GLU A 128 1.65 -8.36 11.61
C GLU A 128 1.14 -7.84 10.25
N VAL A 129 -0.17 -7.94 10.04
CA VAL A 129 -0.85 -7.41 8.85
C VAL A 129 -1.89 -6.39 9.29
N THR A 130 -1.66 -5.12 8.96
CA THR A 130 -2.53 -4.01 9.30
C THR A 130 -3.01 -3.33 8.03
N GLY A 131 -4.32 -3.26 7.85
CA GLY A 131 -4.97 -2.57 6.74
C GLY A 131 -5.98 -1.54 7.23
N SER A 132 -6.59 -0.82 6.28
CA SER A 132 -7.75 0.01 6.59
C SER A 132 -8.95 -0.85 7.00
N THR A 133 -9.94 -0.22 7.63
CA THR A 133 -11.19 -0.91 8.01
C THR A 133 -12.27 -0.72 6.94
N MET A 134 -13.16 -1.69 6.81
CA MET A 134 -14.26 -1.62 5.83
C MET A 134 -15.27 -0.51 6.15
N ASP A 135 -15.40 -0.15 7.42
CA ASP A 135 -16.28 0.92 7.91
C ASP A 135 -15.64 2.32 7.82
N GLY A 136 -14.35 2.40 7.44
CA GLY A 136 -13.62 3.65 7.29
C GLY A 136 -13.15 4.28 8.61
N SER A 137 -13.25 3.59 9.75
CA SER A 137 -12.76 4.11 11.04
C SER A 137 -11.23 4.24 11.07
N ILE A 138 -10.53 3.40 10.30
CA ILE A 138 -9.09 3.52 9.99
C ILE A 138 -8.99 3.60 8.47
N ASN A 139 -8.74 4.80 7.92
CA ASN A 139 -8.76 5.04 6.47
C ASN A 139 -7.58 5.87 5.93
N THR A 140 -6.71 6.37 6.81
CA THR A 140 -5.51 7.11 6.39
C THR A 140 -4.26 6.30 6.67
N LYS A 141 -3.20 6.47 5.86
CA LYS A 141 -1.91 5.77 6.08
C LYS A 141 -1.37 6.04 7.48
N THR A 142 -1.46 7.28 7.98
CA THR A 142 -1.07 7.62 9.35
C THR A 142 -1.82 6.80 10.40
N ALA A 143 -3.13 6.61 10.23
CA ALA A 143 -3.94 5.82 11.17
C ALA A 143 -3.57 4.33 11.12
N VAL A 144 -3.34 3.79 9.91
CA VAL A 144 -2.89 2.41 9.70
C VAL A 144 -1.53 2.17 10.35
N ILE A 145 -0.55 3.06 10.15
CA ILE A 145 0.78 2.95 10.77
C ILE A 145 0.67 2.98 12.31
N LYS A 146 -0.14 3.86 12.87
CA LYS A 146 -0.38 3.90 14.33
C LYS A 146 -1.01 2.61 14.85
N GLU A 147 -1.93 2.02 14.10
CA GLU A 147 -2.54 0.75 14.46
C GLU A 147 -1.51 -0.40 14.37
N ALA A 148 -0.64 -0.40 13.34
CA ALA A 148 0.48 -1.34 13.24
C ALA A 148 1.41 -1.22 14.46
N PHE A 149 1.73 0.01 14.90
CA PHE A 149 2.52 0.21 16.12
C PHE A 149 1.87 -0.42 17.34
N ARG A 150 0.56 -0.19 17.52
CA ARG A 150 -0.18 -0.77 18.62
C ARG A 150 -0.13 -2.30 18.62
N ARG A 151 -0.35 -2.93 17.46
CA ARG A 151 -0.37 -4.39 17.31
C ARG A 151 1.02 -5.03 17.46
N MET A 152 2.05 -4.37 16.94
CA MET A 152 3.44 -4.83 17.04
C MET A 152 4.13 -4.39 18.34
N ASN A 153 3.42 -3.72 19.27
CA ASN A 153 3.96 -3.18 20.53
C ASN A 153 5.16 -2.26 20.32
N ILE A 154 5.10 -1.39 19.30
CA ILE A 154 6.16 -0.41 18.99
C ILE A 154 5.97 0.81 19.90
N SER A 155 6.87 0.98 20.87
CA SER A 155 6.90 2.16 21.75
C SER A 155 7.64 3.34 21.09
N ASP A 156 7.50 4.54 21.65
CA ASP A 156 8.18 5.73 21.15
C ASP A 156 9.71 5.59 21.12
N GLU A 157 10.28 4.80 22.02
CA GLU A 157 11.73 4.54 22.09
C GLU A 157 12.21 3.66 20.91
N VAL A 158 11.33 2.87 20.32
CA VAL A 158 11.65 1.93 19.23
C VAL A 158 11.38 2.54 17.86
N LYS A 159 10.58 3.60 17.76
CA LYS A 159 10.17 4.24 16.48
C LYS A 159 11.37 4.60 15.60
N ALA A 160 12.49 5.04 16.17
CA ALA A 160 13.71 5.34 15.39
C ALA A 160 14.28 4.13 14.62
N ASN A 161 13.76 2.92 14.86
CA ASN A 161 14.17 1.71 14.16
C ASN A 161 13.09 1.21 13.18
N VAL A 162 12.03 1.99 12.95
CA VAL A 162 10.93 1.65 12.03
C VAL A 162 11.12 2.40 10.73
N ILE A 163 10.95 1.69 9.61
CA ILE A 163 11.00 2.27 8.27
C ILE A 163 9.71 1.89 7.55
N MET A 164 9.00 2.88 7.01
CA MET A 164 7.87 2.67 6.09
C MET A 164 8.37 2.59 4.66
N ILE A 165 7.92 1.60 3.90
CA ILE A 165 8.28 1.38 2.51
C ILE A 165 6.99 1.43 1.69
N GLY A 166 6.92 2.34 0.73
CA GLY A 166 5.74 2.54 -0.10
C GLY A 166 6.03 3.30 -1.38
N ASP A 167 5.08 3.28 -2.30
CA ASP A 167 5.23 3.85 -3.63
C ASP A 167 4.48 5.18 -3.83
N ARG A 168 3.73 5.67 -2.84
CA ARG A 168 2.95 6.89 -2.96
C ARG A 168 3.29 7.92 -1.87
N GLU A 169 3.00 9.19 -2.13
CA GLU A 169 3.14 10.29 -1.16
C GLU A 169 2.46 9.98 0.18
N HIS A 170 1.33 9.25 0.16
CA HIS A 170 0.60 8.89 1.37
C HIS A 170 1.42 8.06 2.34
N ASP A 171 2.31 7.19 1.83
CA ASP A 171 3.22 6.37 2.64
C ASP A 171 4.27 7.25 3.33
N ILE A 172 4.85 8.16 2.56
CA ILE A 172 5.89 9.08 3.02
C ILE A 172 5.32 10.06 4.06
N ILE A 173 4.16 10.67 3.74
CA ILE A 173 3.47 11.58 4.66
C ILE A 173 3.01 10.84 5.92
N GLY A 174 2.52 9.60 5.77
CA GLY A 174 2.12 8.75 6.88
C GLY A 174 3.28 8.45 7.82
N ALA A 175 4.44 8.07 7.27
CA ALA A 175 5.67 7.85 8.01
C ALA A 175 6.11 9.09 8.78
N LYS A 176 6.18 10.23 8.10
CA LYS A 176 6.53 11.53 8.67
C LYS A 176 5.63 11.95 9.83
N ASN A 177 4.31 11.78 9.67
CA ASN A 177 3.33 12.06 10.72
C ASN A 177 3.44 11.13 11.93
N CYS A 178 4.05 9.96 11.75
CA CYS A 178 4.33 9.00 12.81
C CYS A 178 5.74 9.13 13.41
N GLY A 179 6.61 9.96 12.82
CA GLY A 179 7.99 10.19 13.27
C GLY A 179 8.91 9.00 12.99
N ILE A 180 8.74 8.34 11.85
CA ILE A 180 9.58 7.23 11.39
C ILE A 180 10.18 7.55 10.01
N GLU A 181 11.27 6.85 9.67
CA GLU A 181 11.90 6.96 8.35
C GLU A 181 11.04 6.33 7.26
N SER A 182 11.26 6.77 6.02
CA SER A 182 10.54 6.33 4.83
C SER A 182 11.46 5.99 3.67
N ILE A 183 11.11 4.94 2.93
CA ILE A 183 11.70 4.60 1.64
C ILE A 183 10.60 4.66 0.58
N GLY A 184 10.74 5.58 -0.36
CA GLY A 184 9.90 5.64 -1.55
C GLY A 184 10.42 4.71 -2.64
N VAL A 185 9.54 3.90 -3.23
CA VAL A 185 9.88 3.00 -4.34
C VAL A 185 9.27 3.51 -5.63
N LYS A 186 10.08 3.66 -6.70
CA LYS A 186 9.65 4.23 -7.99
C LYS A 186 9.13 3.17 -8.99
N PHE A 187 9.28 1.91 -8.69
CA PHE A 187 8.72 0.84 -9.53
C PHE A 187 7.20 0.64 -9.38
N GLY A 188 6.57 1.39 -8.47
CA GLY A 188 5.12 1.44 -8.26
C GLY A 188 4.41 2.50 -9.09
N TYR A 189 3.55 3.30 -8.46
CA TYR A 189 2.61 4.23 -9.09
C TYR A 189 2.83 5.70 -8.74
N ALA A 190 3.95 6.06 -8.10
CA ALA A 190 4.30 7.47 -7.89
C ALA A 190 4.44 8.21 -9.20
N GLU A 191 3.94 9.45 -9.24
CA GLU A 191 4.24 10.37 -10.33
C GLU A 191 5.67 10.92 -10.20
N ASP A 192 6.22 11.41 -11.31
CA ASP A 192 7.56 12.00 -11.30
C ASP A 192 7.66 13.15 -10.29
N GLY A 193 8.59 13.00 -9.32
CA GLY A 193 8.81 13.99 -8.26
C GLY A 193 7.85 13.89 -7.07
N GLU A 194 6.87 12.98 -7.07
CA GLU A 194 5.90 12.81 -5.97
C GLU A 194 6.59 12.44 -4.65
N LEU A 195 7.47 11.45 -4.67
CA LEU A 195 8.17 10.95 -3.49
C LEU A 195 9.16 11.98 -2.93
N GLU A 196 9.86 12.69 -3.82
CA GLU A 196 10.76 13.79 -3.48
C GLU A 196 10.01 14.96 -2.84
N ALA A 197 8.85 15.34 -3.41
CA ALA A 197 8.01 16.42 -2.89
C ALA A 197 7.39 16.06 -1.54
N ALA A 198 7.01 14.79 -1.33
CA ALA A 198 6.53 14.29 -0.04
C ALA A 198 7.64 14.25 1.02
N GLY A 199 8.91 14.27 0.60
CA GLY A 199 10.10 14.29 1.47
C GLY A 199 10.47 12.91 1.99
N ALA A 200 10.51 11.91 1.10
CA ALA A 200 11.03 10.58 1.41
C ALA A 200 12.50 10.67 1.87
N ASP A 201 12.85 9.92 2.93
CA ASP A 201 14.23 9.91 3.45
C ASP A 201 15.17 9.19 2.48
N TYR A 202 14.67 8.15 1.81
CA TYR A 202 15.35 7.42 0.75
C TYR A 202 14.40 7.18 -0.41
N ILE A 203 14.96 7.09 -1.64
CA ILE A 203 14.22 6.74 -2.84
C ILE A 203 15.02 5.71 -3.61
N VAL A 204 14.35 4.67 -4.11
CA VAL A 204 14.95 3.58 -4.88
C VAL A 204 14.17 3.33 -6.16
N GLU A 205 14.87 2.92 -7.24
CA GLU A 205 14.28 2.73 -8.55
C GLU A 205 13.76 1.30 -8.77
N THR A 206 14.42 0.31 -8.15
CA THR A 206 14.16 -1.12 -8.38
C THR A 206 14.07 -1.88 -7.05
N VAL A 207 13.57 -3.13 -7.10
CA VAL A 207 13.56 -4.05 -5.95
C VAL A 207 14.99 -4.39 -5.51
N ASP A 208 15.92 -4.51 -6.46
CA ASP A 208 17.34 -4.76 -6.15
C ASP A 208 17.96 -3.57 -5.42
N ASP A 209 17.69 -2.33 -5.84
CA ASP A 209 18.15 -1.13 -5.12
C ASP A 209 17.58 -1.07 -3.70
N LEU A 210 16.32 -1.49 -3.52
CA LEU A 210 15.70 -1.59 -2.20
C LEU A 210 16.43 -2.61 -1.32
N LYS A 211 16.75 -3.77 -1.86
CA LYS A 211 17.51 -4.82 -1.17
C LYS A 211 18.88 -4.30 -0.73
N ASP A 212 19.62 -3.67 -1.62
CA ASP A 212 20.96 -3.11 -1.35
C ASP A 212 20.90 -2.01 -0.28
N LEU A 213 19.85 -1.18 -0.31
CA LEU A 213 19.64 -0.15 0.71
C LEU A 213 19.35 -0.78 2.07
N LEU A 214 18.45 -1.76 2.14
CA LEU A 214 18.11 -2.44 3.40
C LEU A 214 19.31 -3.21 3.98
N GLU A 215 20.18 -3.78 3.15
CA GLU A 215 21.43 -4.39 3.60
C GLU A 215 22.33 -3.38 4.31
N ARG A 216 22.50 -2.18 3.75
CA ARG A 216 23.27 -1.10 4.37
C ARG A 216 22.66 -0.58 5.67
N LEU A 217 21.33 -0.52 5.75
CA LEU A 217 20.61 0.01 6.90
C LEU A 217 20.49 -0.97 8.07
N ARG A 218 20.76 -2.26 7.88
CA ARG A 218 20.64 -3.27 8.93
C ARG A 218 21.69 -3.15 10.05
N GLY A 219 22.78 -2.47 9.77
CA GLY A 219 24.06 -2.29 10.49
C GLY A 219 24.09 -1.65 11.77
#